data_634d157ab35cfd6730e43f716bc17695
#
_entry.id   634d157ab35cfd6730e43f716bc17695
#
_cell.length_a   1.000
_cell.length_b   1.000
_cell.length_c   1.000
_cell.angle_alpha   90.00
_cell.angle_beta   90.00
_cell.angle_gamma   90.00
#
_symmetry.space_group_name_H-M   'P 1'
#
loop_
_entity.id
_entity.type
_entity.pdbx_description
1 polymer ?
#
loop_
_entity_poly.entity_id
_entity_poly.type
_entity_poly.pdbx_seq_one_letter_code
_entity_poly.pdbx_strand_id
1 'polypeptide(L)'
;MSAFLLRKNIFTKGKGEQMKAFLILEDGTVFTGTSIGSTRDMISEIVFNTSMTGYLEVLTDPSYAGQAVVMTYPLIGNYGITPDMESLKAWPDGYIVRELSRMPSNFRCEGTIQDFLKKYDIPGIAGVDTRALTKILREKGTMNGMITTNENYDLDEVISKLKNYKVEGVVSKVTCEEKYVLEGTGKKVALLDLGAKKNIAKSLNDRGCEVTVYPADTTADEIIASNPDGIMLSNGPGDPKECTTIIEEIRKLYESDVPIFAICLGHQLMALA
;
A
#
# COMPACT_ATOMS: atom_id res chain seq x y z
N MET A 1 -10.55 -16.20 -36.52
CA MET A 1 -9.19 -15.76 -36.97
C MET A 1 -8.94 -14.27 -36.85
N SER A 2 -9.72 -13.52 -36.07
CA SER A 2 -9.62 -12.05 -35.98
C SER A 2 -9.03 -11.54 -34.63
N ALA A 3 -8.91 -12.35 -33.60
CA ALA A 3 -8.47 -11.92 -32.27
C ALA A 3 -6.92 -11.95 -32.06
N PHE A 4 -6.17 -12.52 -33.01
CA PHE A 4 -4.71 -12.69 -32.88
C PHE A 4 -3.91 -11.54 -33.48
N LEU A 5 -4.53 -10.66 -34.24
CA LEU A 5 -3.84 -9.55 -34.95
C LEU A 5 -3.83 -8.23 -34.16
N LEU A 6 -4.65 -8.07 -33.12
CA LEU A 6 -4.68 -6.84 -32.30
C LEU A 6 -3.58 -6.78 -31.21
N ARG A 7 -2.90 -7.89 -30.93
CA ARG A 7 -1.82 -7.96 -29.90
C ARG A 7 -0.44 -7.53 -30.41
N LYS A 8 -0.24 -7.31 -31.70
CA LYS A 8 1.09 -7.01 -32.24
C LYS A 8 1.57 -5.57 -32.04
N ASN A 9 0.74 -4.61 -31.66
CA ASN A 9 1.10 -3.20 -31.59
C ASN A 9 1.40 -2.67 -30.17
N ILE A 10 1.33 -3.50 -29.14
CA ILE A 10 1.58 -3.05 -27.75
C ILE A 10 3.08 -3.08 -27.39
N PHE A 11 3.91 -3.80 -28.13
CA PHE A 11 5.27 -4.14 -27.70
C PHE A 11 6.41 -3.52 -28.53
N THR A 12 6.13 -2.58 -29.43
CA THR A 12 7.19 -1.87 -30.21
C THR A 12 7.23 -0.39 -29.91
N LYS A 13 7.33 0.02 -28.63
CA LYS A 13 7.90 1.33 -28.31
C LYS A 13 9.40 1.16 -28.12
N GLY A 14 10.15 1.85 -28.99
CA GLY A 14 11.60 1.82 -29.06
C GLY A 14 12.28 2.08 -27.70
N LYS A 15 13.57 1.76 -27.61
CA LYS A 15 14.48 2.18 -26.55
C LYS A 15 14.49 3.72 -26.46
N GLY A 16 13.47 4.30 -25.78
CA GLY A 16 13.59 5.66 -25.27
C GLY A 16 14.76 5.67 -24.27
N GLU A 17 15.51 6.74 -24.21
CA GLU A 17 16.53 6.94 -23.18
C GLU A 17 15.89 6.65 -21.81
N GLN A 18 16.46 5.68 -21.10
CA GLN A 18 16.01 5.33 -19.78
C GLN A 18 16.45 6.47 -18.83
N MET A 19 15.49 7.20 -18.31
CA MET A 19 15.73 8.32 -17.39
C MET A 19 16.38 7.79 -16.11
N LYS A 20 17.49 8.40 -15.70
CA LYS A 20 18.10 8.08 -14.40
C LYS A 20 17.16 8.46 -13.27
N ALA A 21 17.25 7.72 -12.18
CA ALA A 21 16.61 8.04 -10.92
C ALA A 21 17.55 7.76 -9.76
N PHE A 22 17.34 8.45 -8.65
CA PHE A 22 18.12 8.34 -7.44
C PHE A 22 17.20 8.05 -6.27
N LEU A 23 17.59 7.09 -5.45
CA LEU A 23 17.04 6.86 -4.13
C LEU A 23 18.03 7.37 -3.11
N ILE A 24 17.66 8.40 -2.38
CA ILE A 24 18.51 9.06 -1.37
C ILE A 24 17.88 8.75 0.00
N LEU A 25 18.66 8.18 0.92
CA LEU A 25 18.24 7.90 2.29
C LEU A 25 18.65 9.02 3.24
N GLU A 26 17.98 9.15 4.36
CA GLU A 26 18.26 10.18 5.38
C GLU A 26 19.66 10.09 6.01
N ASP A 27 20.33 8.95 5.88
CA ASP A 27 21.73 8.76 6.31
C ASP A 27 22.75 9.20 5.27
N GLY A 28 22.30 9.72 4.12
CA GLY A 28 23.14 10.14 3.00
C GLY A 28 23.51 9.04 2.01
N THR A 29 23.05 7.81 2.23
CA THR A 29 23.23 6.71 1.25
C THR A 29 22.45 6.99 -0.02
N VAL A 30 23.10 6.87 -1.19
CA VAL A 30 22.47 7.09 -2.49
C VAL A 30 22.56 5.83 -3.33
N PHE A 31 21.42 5.39 -3.86
CA PHE A 31 21.34 4.37 -4.90
C PHE A 31 20.94 4.99 -6.23
N THR A 32 21.68 4.66 -7.27
CA THR A 32 21.39 5.11 -8.64
C THR A 32 20.70 3.98 -9.40
N GLY A 33 19.69 4.33 -10.17
CA GLY A 33 18.95 3.38 -11.00
C GLY A 33 18.26 4.07 -12.17
N THR A 34 17.18 3.46 -12.62
CA THR A 34 16.37 3.93 -13.75
C THR A 34 14.94 4.17 -13.29
N SER A 35 14.36 5.30 -13.71
CA SER A 35 12.94 5.60 -13.43
C SER A 35 12.02 4.61 -14.15
N ILE A 36 11.05 4.07 -13.40
CA ILE A 36 10.07 3.11 -13.90
C ILE A 36 8.61 3.54 -13.67
N GLY A 37 8.39 4.71 -13.09
CA GLY A 37 7.07 5.24 -12.76
C GLY A 37 6.91 6.69 -13.17
N SER A 38 6.25 7.46 -12.29
CA SER A 38 6.17 8.93 -12.37
C SER A 38 7.54 9.56 -12.18
N THR A 39 7.72 10.76 -12.72
CA THR A 39 8.96 11.54 -12.63
C THR A 39 8.93 12.61 -11.53
N ARG A 40 7.82 12.70 -10.77
CA ARG A 40 7.75 13.62 -9.64
C ARG A 40 8.70 13.19 -8.53
N ASP A 41 9.18 14.13 -7.77
CA ASP A 41 9.91 13.84 -6.54
C ASP A 41 8.96 13.28 -5.48
N MET A 42 9.46 12.34 -4.69
CA MET A 42 8.71 11.70 -3.61
C MET A 42 9.58 11.58 -2.38
N ILE A 43 9.06 11.98 -1.22
CA ILE A 43 9.64 11.70 0.10
C ILE A 43 8.68 10.81 0.86
N SER A 44 9.18 9.73 1.45
CA SER A 44 8.39 8.78 2.20
C SER A 44 9.26 7.91 3.09
N GLU A 45 8.64 7.20 4.04
CA GLU A 45 9.30 6.12 4.78
C GLU A 45 9.60 4.95 3.85
N ILE A 46 10.82 4.43 3.90
CA ILE A 46 11.26 3.30 3.08
C ILE A 46 11.11 2.01 3.87
N VAL A 47 10.26 1.12 3.34
CA VAL A 47 10.00 -0.21 3.91
C VAL A 47 10.30 -1.30 2.89
N PHE A 48 10.44 -2.56 3.32
CA PHE A 48 10.70 -3.66 2.40
C PHE A 48 9.70 -4.81 2.58
N ASN A 49 9.45 -5.49 1.48
CA ASN A 49 8.66 -6.72 1.44
C ASN A 49 9.50 -7.84 0.82
N THR A 50 9.53 -9.01 1.49
CA THR A 50 10.37 -10.16 1.10
C THR A 50 9.62 -11.23 0.31
N SER A 51 8.36 -11.01 -0.01
CA SER A 51 7.54 -11.94 -0.79
C SER A 51 8.10 -12.10 -2.21
N MET A 52 8.12 -13.34 -2.69
CA MET A 52 8.55 -13.66 -4.05
C MET A 52 7.48 -13.34 -5.10
N THR A 53 6.22 -13.31 -4.70
CA THR A 53 5.03 -13.03 -5.51
C THR A 53 4.12 -12.05 -4.77
N GLY A 54 3.01 -11.64 -5.38
CA GLY A 54 2.05 -10.76 -4.70
C GLY A 54 2.43 -9.27 -4.78
N TYR A 55 3.23 -8.88 -5.75
CA TYR A 55 3.62 -7.47 -5.89
C TYR A 55 2.45 -6.55 -6.24
N LEU A 56 1.39 -7.07 -6.86
CA LEU A 56 0.19 -6.30 -7.17
C LEU A 56 -0.64 -6.09 -5.90
N GLU A 57 -0.74 -7.11 -5.07
CA GLU A 57 -1.36 -7.03 -3.76
C GLU A 57 -0.64 -5.99 -2.88
N VAL A 58 0.70 -5.96 -2.89
CA VAL A 58 1.50 -4.92 -2.21
C VAL A 58 1.18 -3.53 -2.76
N LEU A 59 1.13 -3.37 -4.10
CA LEU A 59 0.85 -2.08 -4.73
C LEU A 59 -0.58 -1.57 -4.45
N THR A 60 -1.52 -2.45 -4.12
CA THR A 60 -2.92 -2.10 -3.89
C THR A 60 -3.37 -2.25 -2.43
N ASP A 61 -2.44 -2.56 -1.51
CA ASP A 61 -2.70 -2.66 -0.07
C ASP A 61 -2.67 -1.28 0.59
N PRO A 62 -3.77 -0.79 1.17
CA PRO A 62 -3.81 0.47 1.89
C PRO A 62 -2.80 0.58 3.04
N SER A 63 -2.34 -0.54 3.59
CA SER A 63 -1.32 -0.54 4.66
C SER A 63 0.01 0.10 4.24
N TYR A 64 0.27 0.26 2.94
CA TYR A 64 1.48 0.93 2.44
C TYR A 64 1.29 2.42 2.11
N ALA A 65 0.15 3.01 2.45
CA ALA A 65 -0.02 4.46 2.31
C ALA A 65 0.98 5.22 3.20
N GLY A 66 1.67 6.21 2.64
CA GLY A 66 2.75 6.93 3.32
C GLY A 66 4.10 6.21 3.30
N GLN A 67 4.23 5.11 2.52
CA GLN A 67 5.47 4.32 2.45
C GLN A 67 5.91 4.07 1.00
N ALA A 68 7.22 4.07 0.78
CA ALA A 68 7.81 3.56 -0.47
C ALA A 68 8.33 2.13 -0.24
N VAL A 69 7.89 1.21 -1.09
CA VAL A 69 8.11 -0.22 -0.87
C VAL A 69 9.25 -0.77 -1.72
N VAL A 70 10.21 -1.39 -1.05
CA VAL A 70 11.29 -2.17 -1.65
C VAL A 70 10.83 -3.62 -1.82
N MET A 71 10.71 -4.08 -3.05
CA MET A 71 10.54 -5.51 -3.32
C MET A 71 11.91 -6.19 -3.35
N THR A 72 12.16 -7.09 -2.41
CA THR A 72 13.49 -7.71 -2.27
C THR A 72 13.73 -8.83 -3.29
N TYR A 73 12.65 -9.41 -3.84
CA TYR A 73 12.78 -10.44 -4.87
C TYR A 73 13.41 -9.84 -6.15
N PRO A 74 14.40 -10.53 -6.75
CA PRO A 74 15.23 -9.94 -7.80
C PRO A 74 14.49 -9.49 -9.05
N LEU A 75 13.46 -10.23 -9.48
CA LEU A 75 12.69 -9.94 -10.69
C LEU A 75 11.21 -9.72 -10.34
N ILE A 76 10.73 -8.52 -10.60
CA ILE A 76 9.34 -8.13 -10.36
C ILE A 76 8.63 -7.86 -11.70
N GLY A 77 7.32 -8.08 -11.75
CA GLY A 77 6.51 -7.76 -12.94
C GLY A 77 6.34 -8.88 -13.95
N ASN A 78 6.76 -10.09 -13.62
CA ASN A 78 6.74 -11.25 -14.53
C ASN A 78 5.33 -11.69 -14.96
N TYR A 79 4.29 -11.47 -14.14
CA TYR A 79 2.89 -11.74 -14.52
C TYR A 79 2.08 -10.48 -14.87
N GLY A 80 2.68 -9.29 -14.79
CA GLY A 80 2.03 -8.03 -15.11
C GLY A 80 0.97 -7.60 -14.09
N ILE A 81 0.05 -6.76 -14.52
CA ILE A 81 -1.12 -6.34 -13.74
C ILE A 81 -2.27 -7.28 -14.05
N THR A 82 -2.93 -7.78 -13.02
CA THR A 82 -4.10 -8.68 -13.10
C THR A 82 -5.28 -8.08 -12.32
N PRO A 83 -6.50 -8.63 -12.43
CA PRO A 83 -7.66 -8.14 -11.65
C PRO A 83 -7.56 -8.37 -10.13
N ASP A 84 -6.53 -9.07 -9.65
CA ASP A 84 -6.37 -9.47 -8.25
C ASP A 84 -5.82 -8.31 -7.39
N MET A 85 -6.63 -7.28 -7.17
CA MET A 85 -6.27 -6.10 -6.39
C MET A 85 -6.91 -6.15 -5.00
N GLU A 86 -6.17 -5.70 -3.99
CA GLU A 86 -6.66 -5.57 -2.60
C GLU A 86 -7.50 -4.32 -2.38
N SER A 87 -7.42 -3.35 -3.30
CA SER A 87 -8.25 -2.14 -3.32
C SER A 87 -8.39 -1.59 -4.74
N LEU A 88 -9.15 -0.50 -4.91
CA LEU A 88 -9.44 0.10 -6.23
C LEU A 88 -8.29 0.93 -6.81
N LYS A 89 -7.27 1.25 -6.03
CA LYS A 89 -6.14 2.09 -6.45
C LYS A 89 -4.81 1.61 -5.86
N ALA A 90 -3.71 2.21 -6.30
CA ALA A 90 -2.40 2.02 -5.69
C ALA A 90 -2.23 2.95 -4.48
N TRP A 91 -1.49 2.48 -3.48
CA TRP A 91 -1.31 3.19 -2.22
C TRP A 91 0.12 3.57 -1.86
N PRO A 92 1.16 2.77 -2.21
CA PRO A 92 2.53 3.15 -1.91
C PRO A 92 2.90 4.47 -2.57
N ASP A 93 3.65 5.31 -1.85
CA ASP A 93 4.15 6.58 -2.37
C ASP A 93 5.27 6.38 -3.39
N GLY A 94 6.01 5.26 -3.30
CA GLY A 94 7.08 4.91 -4.21
C GLY A 94 7.32 3.41 -4.32
N TYR A 95 8.01 3.00 -5.39
CA TYR A 95 8.25 1.59 -5.67
C TYR A 95 9.70 1.33 -6.07
N ILE A 96 10.38 0.42 -5.37
CA ILE A 96 11.82 0.20 -5.50
C ILE A 96 12.07 -1.27 -5.81
N VAL A 97 12.75 -1.55 -6.92
CA VAL A 97 13.02 -2.91 -7.38
C VAL A 97 14.47 -3.06 -7.87
N ARG A 98 14.96 -4.30 -7.86
CA ARG A 98 16.22 -4.63 -8.50
C ARG A 98 16.06 -4.69 -10.02
N GLU A 99 15.11 -5.49 -10.50
CA GLU A 99 14.85 -5.65 -11.93
C GLU A 99 13.34 -5.76 -12.20
N LEU A 100 12.89 -5.09 -13.27
CA LEU A 100 11.54 -5.27 -13.81
C LEU A 100 11.57 -6.22 -15.01
N SER A 101 10.60 -7.14 -15.04
CA SER A 101 10.35 -7.96 -16.21
C SER A 101 10.07 -7.09 -17.43
N ARG A 102 10.81 -7.31 -18.50
CA ARG A 102 10.62 -6.59 -19.77
C ARG A 102 9.31 -6.90 -20.45
N MET A 103 8.81 -8.11 -20.25
CA MET A 103 7.59 -8.60 -20.87
C MET A 103 6.86 -9.51 -19.88
N PRO A 104 5.71 -9.09 -19.36
CA PRO A 104 4.87 -9.95 -18.55
C PRO A 104 4.38 -11.16 -19.36
N SER A 105 4.34 -12.33 -18.73
CA SER A 105 3.90 -13.58 -19.34
C SER A 105 2.83 -14.23 -18.46
N ASN A 106 1.58 -13.77 -18.59
CA ASN A 106 0.42 -14.33 -17.92
C ASN A 106 -0.82 -14.11 -18.79
N PHE A 107 -1.70 -15.11 -18.88
CA PHE A 107 -2.94 -15.01 -19.66
C PHE A 107 -3.94 -13.97 -19.12
N ARG A 108 -3.84 -13.61 -17.83
CA ARG A 108 -4.65 -12.58 -17.15
C ARG A 108 -4.01 -11.20 -17.16
N CYS A 109 -2.86 -11.04 -17.82
CA CYS A 109 -2.14 -9.77 -17.86
C CYS A 109 -2.91 -8.68 -18.62
N GLU A 110 -3.23 -7.59 -17.94
CA GLU A 110 -3.92 -6.41 -18.47
C GLU A 110 -2.96 -5.25 -18.76
N GLY A 111 -1.74 -5.28 -18.22
CA GLY A 111 -0.76 -4.21 -18.40
C GLY A 111 0.56 -4.46 -17.70
N THR A 112 1.48 -3.50 -17.82
CA THR A 112 2.78 -3.54 -17.15
C THR A 112 2.76 -2.80 -15.82
N ILE A 113 3.71 -3.13 -14.92
CA ILE A 113 3.89 -2.36 -13.68
C ILE A 113 4.25 -0.90 -14.00
N GLN A 114 5.07 -0.64 -15.01
CA GLN A 114 5.44 0.73 -15.39
C GLN A 114 4.23 1.58 -15.78
N ASP A 115 3.30 1.02 -16.57
CA ASP A 115 2.08 1.71 -16.96
C ASP A 115 1.18 1.93 -15.75
N PHE A 116 1.12 0.95 -14.84
CA PHE A 116 0.37 1.05 -13.60
C PHE A 116 0.91 2.14 -12.67
N LEU A 117 2.23 2.18 -12.43
CA LEU A 117 2.86 3.21 -11.62
C LEU A 117 2.63 4.61 -12.20
N LYS A 118 2.75 4.76 -13.53
CA LYS A 118 2.48 6.03 -14.22
C LYS A 118 1.03 6.46 -14.12
N LYS A 119 0.10 5.51 -14.25
CA LYS A 119 -1.34 5.77 -14.13
C LYS A 119 -1.71 6.35 -12.77
N TYR A 120 -1.07 5.86 -11.71
CA TYR A 120 -1.33 6.31 -10.34
C TYR A 120 -0.34 7.36 -9.81
N ASP A 121 0.48 7.93 -10.71
CA ASP A 121 1.49 8.95 -10.40
C ASP A 121 2.48 8.53 -9.29
N ILE A 122 2.89 7.25 -9.29
CA ILE A 122 3.83 6.69 -8.33
C ILE A 122 5.24 6.71 -8.90
N PRO A 123 6.20 7.41 -8.29
CA PRO A 123 7.62 7.30 -8.63
C PRO A 123 8.15 5.88 -8.36
N GLY A 124 8.97 5.39 -9.27
CA GLY A 124 9.59 4.10 -9.09
C GLY A 124 11.02 4.09 -9.63
N ILE A 125 11.85 3.25 -9.03
CA ILE A 125 13.25 3.06 -9.42
C ILE A 125 13.60 1.58 -9.56
N ALA A 126 14.24 1.22 -10.66
CA ALA A 126 14.81 -0.10 -10.91
C ALA A 126 16.34 -0.04 -11.02
N GLY A 127 17.02 -1.16 -10.82
CA GLY A 127 18.49 -1.24 -10.83
C GLY A 127 19.10 -1.06 -9.45
N VAL A 128 18.31 -0.95 -8.40
CA VAL A 128 18.77 -0.78 -7.02
C VAL A 128 19.29 -2.11 -6.47
N ASP A 129 20.39 -2.07 -5.73
CA ASP A 129 20.80 -3.21 -4.90
C ASP A 129 19.86 -3.34 -3.68
N THR A 130 18.73 -4.00 -3.92
CA THR A 130 17.70 -4.19 -2.90
C THR A 130 18.19 -5.03 -1.72
N ARG A 131 19.21 -5.87 -1.90
CA ARG A 131 19.82 -6.62 -0.80
C ARG A 131 20.62 -5.71 0.13
N ALA A 132 21.46 -4.83 -0.44
CA ALA A 132 22.20 -3.84 0.35
C ALA A 132 21.25 -2.88 1.08
N LEU A 133 20.23 -2.37 0.38
CA LEU A 133 19.20 -1.49 0.96
C LEU A 133 18.46 -2.18 2.12
N THR A 134 18.01 -3.41 1.91
CA THR A 134 17.31 -4.18 2.97
C THR A 134 18.20 -4.41 4.20
N LYS A 135 19.51 -4.64 4.00
CA LYS A 135 20.46 -4.77 5.11
C LYS A 135 20.55 -3.48 5.93
N ILE A 136 20.64 -2.32 5.28
CA ILE A 136 20.64 -1.01 5.94
C ILE A 136 19.36 -0.83 6.78
N LEU A 137 18.19 -1.07 6.18
CA LEU A 137 16.90 -0.93 6.87
C LEU A 137 16.73 -1.91 8.05
N ARG A 138 17.29 -3.11 7.97
CA ARG A 138 17.27 -4.08 9.08
C ARG A 138 18.18 -3.68 10.23
N GLU A 139 19.32 -3.07 9.94
CA GLU A 139 20.31 -2.69 10.95
C GLU A 139 19.97 -1.36 11.63
N LYS A 140 19.40 -0.41 10.88
CA LYS A 140 19.13 0.96 11.36
C LYS A 140 17.66 1.24 11.67
N GLY A 141 16.75 0.35 11.29
CA GLY A 141 15.30 0.58 11.32
C GLY A 141 14.78 1.16 10.02
N THR A 142 13.47 1.46 9.95
CA THR A 142 12.88 2.20 8.84
C THR A 142 13.52 3.59 8.74
N MET A 143 13.66 4.09 7.53
CA MET A 143 14.32 5.36 7.24
C MET A 143 13.50 6.13 6.22
N ASN A 144 13.51 7.46 6.33
CA ASN A 144 12.98 8.28 5.26
C ASN A 144 13.90 8.28 4.04
N GLY A 145 13.30 8.33 2.87
CA GLY A 145 14.03 8.40 1.61
C GLY A 145 13.30 9.23 0.56
N MET A 146 14.07 9.70 -0.41
CA MET A 146 13.57 10.45 -1.56
C MET A 146 13.86 9.68 -2.83
N ILE A 147 12.85 9.53 -3.71
CA ILE A 147 13.06 9.15 -5.10
C ILE A 147 12.97 10.41 -5.94
N THR A 148 14.01 10.69 -6.75
CA THR A 148 14.05 11.83 -7.65
C THR A 148 14.67 11.46 -8.99
N THR A 149 14.26 12.15 -10.05
CA THR A 149 14.89 12.10 -11.38
C THR A 149 15.76 13.34 -11.65
N ASN A 150 15.80 14.29 -10.71
CA ASN A 150 16.66 15.48 -10.81
C ASN A 150 18.11 15.07 -10.52
N GLU A 151 19.00 15.23 -11.51
CA GLU A 151 20.44 14.94 -11.37
C GLU A 151 21.19 16.04 -10.58
N ASN A 152 20.59 17.22 -10.41
CA ASN A 152 21.20 18.39 -9.77
C ASN A 152 20.62 18.64 -8.37
N TYR A 153 20.33 17.58 -7.61
CA TYR A 153 19.87 17.72 -6.22
C TYR A 153 21.02 18.16 -5.28
N ASP A 154 20.68 18.95 -4.27
CA ASP A 154 21.59 19.24 -3.17
C ASP A 154 21.41 18.16 -2.11
N LEU A 155 22.47 17.39 -1.83
CA LEU A 155 22.42 16.26 -0.91
C LEU A 155 22.13 16.69 0.53
N ASP A 156 22.73 17.78 0.99
CA ASP A 156 22.57 18.26 2.36
C ASP A 156 21.16 18.81 2.58
N GLU A 157 20.60 19.51 1.59
CA GLU A 157 19.21 19.96 1.62
C GLU A 157 18.24 18.79 1.65
N VAL A 158 18.46 17.75 0.82
CA VAL A 158 17.62 16.54 0.81
C VAL A 158 17.67 15.83 2.15
N ILE A 159 18.86 15.59 2.71
CA ILE A 159 19.02 14.94 4.01
C ILE A 159 18.29 15.72 5.11
N SER A 160 18.38 17.05 5.10
CA SER A 160 17.67 17.90 6.05
C SER A 160 16.16 17.74 5.95
N LYS A 161 15.61 17.68 4.73
CA LYS A 161 14.18 17.44 4.48
C LYS A 161 13.76 16.05 4.97
N LEU A 162 14.56 15.02 4.68
CA LEU A 162 14.27 13.65 5.08
C LEU A 162 14.23 13.47 6.58
N LYS A 163 15.17 14.05 7.33
CA LYS A 163 15.21 13.97 8.80
C LYS A 163 14.03 14.65 9.49
N ASN A 164 13.40 15.63 8.83
CA ASN A 164 12.25 16.36 9.36
C ASN A 164 10.90 15.80 8.84
N TYR A 165 10.93 14.86 7.90
CA TYR A 165 9.72 14.29 7.34
C TYR A 165 9.05 13.32 8.31
N LYS A 166 7.74 13.44 8.46
CA LYS A 166 6.89 12.55 9.24
C LYS A 166 5.67 12.16 8.43
N VAL A 167 5.29 10.91 8.54
CA VAL A 167 4.05 10.39 7.96
C VAL A 167 2.97 10.55 9.01
N GLU A 168 1.95 11.36 8.74
CA GLU A 168 0.86 11.65 9.68
C GLU A 168 -0.52 11.52 9.02
N GLY A 169 -1.51 11.12 9.81
CA GLY A 169 -2.93 11.11 9.40
C GLY A 169 -3.24 10.18 8.23
N VAL A 170 -2.51 9.06 8.10
CA VAL A 170 -2.68 8.17 6.93
C VAL A 170 -3.96 7.36 6.99
N VAL A 171 -4.49 7.00 8.17
CA VAL A 171 -5.76 6.26 8.31
C VAL A 171 -6.92 7.04 7.69
N SER A 172 -7.00 8.35 7.93
CA SER A 172 -8.05 9.21 7.35
C SER A 172 -8.00 9.31 5.82
N LYS A 173 -6.84 9.01 5.21
CA LYS A 173 -6.66 9.03 3.74
C LYS A 173 -7.08 7.72 3.07
N VAL A 174 -7.12 6.62 3.83
CA VAL A 174 -7.34 5.26 3.29
C VAL A 174 -8.70 4.67 3.65
N THR A 175 -9.34 5.16 4.70
CA THR A 175 -10.68 4.73 5.12
C THR A 175 -11.73 5.06 4.06
N CYS A 176 -12.85 4.35 4.04
CA CYS A 176 -13.97 4.67 3.16
C CYS A 176 -14.58 6.05 3.50
N GLU A 177 -15.09 6.75 2.49
CA GLU A 177 -15.70 8.09 2.65
C GLU A 177 -17.07 8.00 3.34
N GLU A 178 -17.84 6.96 3.02
CA GLU A 178 -19.17 6.72 3.55
C GLU A 178 -19.35 5.26 3.93
N LYS A 179 -20.20 4.99 4.90
CA LYS A 179 -20.55 3.61 5.25
C LYS A 179 -21.31 2.94 4.10
N TYR A 180 -21.04 1.65 3.91
CA TYR A 180 -21.74 0.83 2.93
C TYR A 180 -21.97 -0.59 3.46
N VAL A 181 -22.89 -1.30 2.82
CA VAL A 181 -23.30 -2.65 3.23
C VAL A 181 -23.03 -3.64 2.12
N LEU A 182 -22.42 -4.76 2.48
CA LEU A 182 -22.40 -5.98 1.67
C LEU A 182 -23.50 -6.88 2.19
N GLU A 183 -24.55 -7.00 1.39
CA GLU A 183 -25.76 -7.75 1.75
C GLU A 183 -25.44 -9.22 2.04
N GLY A 184 -26.09 -9.76 3.08
CA GLY A 184 -25.99 -11.15 3.49
C GLY A 184 -27.21 -11.58 4.30
N THR A 185 -27.37 -12.88 4.50
CA THR A 185 -28.54 -13.44 5.22
C THR A 185 -28.16 -14.04 6.59
N GLY A 186 -26.86 -14.00 6.91
CA GLY A 186 -26.31 -14.57 8.13
C GLY A 186 -26.06 -13.54 9.21
N LYS A 187 -24.93 -13.70 9.93
CA LYS A 187 -24.54 -12.81 11.02
C LYS A 187 -24.23 -11.40 10.52
N LYS A 188 -24.58 -10.40 11.31
CA LYS A 188 -24.27 -9.00 11.06
C LYS A 188 -22.89 -8.67 11.62
N VAL A 189 -21.99 -8.21 10.75
CA VAL A 189 -20.63 -7.81 11.14
C VAL A 189 -20.45 -6.33 10.85
N ALA A 190 -20.07 -5.57 11.89
CA ALA A 190 -19.60 -4.20 11.73
C ALA A 190 -18.10 -4.22 11.49
N LEU A 191 -17.65 -3.75 10.33
CA LEU A 191 -16.23 -3.63 9.98
C LEU A 191 -15.81 -2.18 10.08
N LEU A 192 -14.91 -1.84 11.01
CA LEU A 192 -14.28 -0.52 11.08
C LEU A 192 -13.11 -0.49 10.10
N ASP A 193 -13.23 0.36 9.09
CA ASP A 193 -12.27 0.48 7.98
C ASP A 193 -11.12 1.43 8.35
N LEU A 194 -9.99 0.85 8.75
CA LEU A 194 -8.74 1.55 9.04
C LEU A 194 -7.78 1.57 7.84
N GLY A 195 -8.26 1.15 6.68
CA GLY A 195 -7.49 0.86 5.46
C GLY A 195 -7.61 -0.62 5.11
N ALA A 196 -8.84 -1.12 5.10
CA ALA A 196 -9.14 -2.54 4.92
C ALA A 196 -8.75 -3.05 3.54
N LYS A 197 -8.10 -4.22 3.51
CA LYS A 197 -8.05 -5.00 2.28
C LYS A 197 -9.45 -5.45 1.90
N LYS A 198 -9.82 -5.26 0.64
CA LYS A 198 -11.11 -5.66 0.07
C LYS A 198 -11.50 -7.10 0.43
N ASN A 199 -10.52 -7.99 0.46
CA ASN A 199 -10.76 -9.40 0.74
C ASN A 199 -11.19 -9.68 2.19
N ILE A 200 -11.00 -8.76 3.14
CA ILE A 200 -11.50 -8.93 4.51
C ILE A 200 -13.03 -8.89 4.52
N ALA A 201 -13.61 -7.81 4.03
CA ALA A 201 -15.07 -7.68 3.95
C ALA A 201 -15.68 -8.77 3.05
N LYS A 202 -15.04 -9.03 1.90
CA LYS A 202 -15.46 -10.08 0.96
C LYS A 202 -15.47 -11.46 1.61
N SER A 203 -14.43 -11.81 2.38
CA SER A 203 -14.32 -13.13 3.03
C SER A 203 -15.40 -13.36 4.08
N LEU A 204 -15.85 -12.32 4.77
CA LEU A 204 -16.98 -12.39 5.70
C LEU A 204 -18.29 -12.55 4.93
N ASN A 205 -18.47 -11.76 3.87
CA ASN A 205 -19.69 -11.81 3.04
C ASN A 205 -19.82 -13.14 2.28
N ASP A 206 -18.73 -13.69 1.73
CA ASP A 206 -18.72 -15.02 1.09
C ASP A 206 -19.15 -16.16 2.05
N ARG A 207 -19.07 -15.92 3.36
CA ARG A 207 -19.56 -16.84 4.40
C ARG A 207 -21.00 -16.56 4.85
N GLY A 208 -21.66 -15.68 4.11
CA GLY A 208 -23.06 -15.33 4.33
C GLY A 208 -23.29 -14.19 5.29
N CYS A 209 -22.24 -13.57 5.86
CA CYS A 209 -22.42 -12.42 6.74
C CYS A 209 -22.95 -11.20 5.96
N GLU A 210 -23.87 -10.47 6.58
CA GLU A 210 -24.13 -9.08 6.23
C GLU A 210 -23.01 -8.24 6.84
N VAL A 211 -22.24 -7.50 6.01
CA VAL A 211 -21.11 -6.72 6.46
C VAL A 211 -21.36 -5.24 6.24
N THR A 212 -21.51 -4.48 7.32
CA THR A 212 -21.54 -3.02 7.26
C THR A 212 -20.13 -2.48 7.49
N VAL A 213 -19.59 -1.81 6.49
CA VAL A 213 -18.27 -1.18 6.56
C VAL A 213 -18.44 0.27 6.98
N TYR A 214 -17.75 0.66 8.05
CA TYR A 214 -17.80 1.98 8.67
C TYR A 214 -16.49 2.73 8.46
N PRO A 215 -16.52 4.05 8.18
CA PRO A 215 -15.33 4.91 8.23
C PRO A 215 -14.62 4.85 9.59
N ALA A 216 -13.31 5.12 9.58
CA ALA A 216 -12.47 5.04 10.77
C ALA A 216 -12.85 6.00 11.91
N ASP A 217 -13.53 7.11 11.58
CA ASP A 217 -14.00 8.14 12.51
C ASP A 217 -15.42 7.90 13.03
N THR A 218 -16.04 6.75 12.71
CA THR A 218 -17.37 6.38 13.21
C THR A 218 -17.33 6.13 14.71
N THR A 219 -18.31 6.67 15.43
CA THR A 219 -18.39 6.50 16.88
C THR A 219 -18.80 5.08 17.27
N ALA A 220 -18.36 4.64 18.44
CA ALA A 220 -18.77 3.35 19.02
C ALA A 220 -20.29 3.26 19.18
N ASP A 221 -20.94 4.35 19.61
CA ASP A 221 -22.39 4.41 19.78
C ASP A 221 -23.15 4.13 18.48
N GLU A 222 -22.70 4.67 17.35
CA GLU A 222 -23.30 4.39 16.05
C GLU A 222 -23.14 2.91 15.65
N ILE A 223 -21.95 2.34 15.85
CA ILE A 223 -21.68 0.93 15.56
C ILE A 223 -22.57 0.02 16.45
N ILE A 224 -22.60 0.27 17.74
CA ILE A 224 -23.39 -0.52 18.70
C ILE A 224 -24.90 -0.41 18.41
N ALA A 225 -25.37 0.79 18.05
CA ALA A 225 -26.79 1.01 17.71
C ALA A 225 -27.24 0.20 16.48
N SER A 226 -26.33 -0.23 15.61
CA SER A 226 -26.65 -1.13 14.50
C SER A 226 -26.90 -2.59 14.93
N ASN A 227 -26.66 -2.90 16.20
CA ASN A 227 -26.82 -4.21 16.81
C ASN A 227 -26.09 -5.34 16.07
N PRO A 228 -24.76 -5.26 15.90
CA PRO A 228 -23.98 -6.26 15.20
C PRO A 228 -23.79 -7.52 16.04
N ASP A 229 -23.68 -8.68 15.39
CA ASP A 229 -23.29 -9.95 16.04
C ASP A 229 -21.78 -10.04 16.33
N GLY A 230 -20.98 -9.17 15.69
CA GLY A 230 -19.53 -9.08 15.89
C GLY A 230 -18.94 -7.85 15.22
N ILE A 231 -17.80 -7.45 15.71
CA ILE A 231 -17.05 -6.28 15.21
C ILE A 231 -15.71 -6.76 14.63
N MET A 232 -15.35 -6.21 13.48
CA MET A 232 -14.08 -6.44 12.81
C MET A 232 -13.29 -5.13 12.74
N LEU A 233 -12.10 -5.09 13.36
CA LEU A 233 -11.15 -3.98 13.19
C LEU A 233 -10.15 -4.38 12.12
N SER A 234 -10.09 -3.62 11.02
CA SER A 234 -9.29 -4.00 9.86
C SER A 234 -7.79 -3.74 10.06
N ASN A 235 -6.99 -4.17 9.09
CA ASN A 235 -5.62 -3.67 8.88
C ASN A 235 -5.65 -2.19 8.51
N GLY A 236 -4.48 -1.56 8.52
CA GLY A 236 -4.31 -0.18 8.08
C GLY A 236 -2.86 0.30 8.18
N PRO A 237 -2.55 1.50 7.66
CA PRO A 237 -1.24 2.14 7.71
C PRO A 237 -1.00 2.98 8.97
N GLY A 238 0.25 3.40 9.17
CA GLY A 238 0.64 4.43 10.13
C GLY A 238 0.99 3.93 11.53
N ASP A 239 1.37 4.87 12.39
CA ASP A 239 1.65 4.60 13.79
C ASP A 239 0.33 4.54 14.58
N PRO A 240 0.04 3.43 15.28
CA PRO A 240 -1.19 3.32 16.08
C PRO A 240 -1.32 4.40 17.15
N LYS A 241 -0.21 4.96 17.65
CA LYS A 241 -0.22 6.03 18.66
C LYS A 241 -0.81 7.35 18.17
N GLU A 242 -0.87 7.59 16.86
CA GLU A 242 -1.48 8.78 16.28
C GLU A 242 -3.02 8.69 16.25
N CYS A 243 -3.57 7.48 16.36
CA CYS A 243 -5.00 7.21 16.25
C CYS A 243 -5.73 7.38 17.59
N THR A 244 -5.45 8.43 18.36
CA THR A 244 -5.94 8.62 19.73
C THR A 244 -7.48 8.56 19.84
N THR A 245 -8.18 9.26 18.94
CA THR A 245 -9.65 9.27 18.91
C THR A 245 -10.21 7.87 18.61
N ILE A 246 -9.60 7.16 17.66
CA ILE A 246 -10.03 5.81 17.28
C ILE A 246 -9.80 4.83 18.44
N ILE A 247 -8.70 4.97 19.19
CA ILE A 247 -8.42 4.16 20.40
C ILE A 247 -9.51 4.36 21.45
N GLU A 248 -9.95 5.61 21.66
CA GLU A 248 -11.05 5.91 22.60
C GLU A 248 -12.36 5.25 22.18
N GLU A 249 -12.70 5.27 20.90
CA GLU A 249 -13.90 4.60 20.39
C GLU A 249 -13.76 3.07 20.48
N ILE A 250 -12.61 2.49 20.16
CA ILE A 250 -12.35 1.05 20.31
C ILE A 250 -12.50 0.60 21.79
N ARG A 251 -12.09 1.42 22.75
CA ARG A 251 -12.29 1.14 24.18
C ARG A 251 -13.78 0.98 24.53
N LYS A 252 -14.63 1.88 24.03
CA LYS A 252 -16.08 1.80 24.20
C LYS A 252 -16.66 0.55 23.53
N LEU A 253 -16.19 0.20 22.31
CA LEU A 253 -16.58 -1.03 21.63
C LEU A 253 -16.20 -2.27 22.46
N TYR A 254 -15.04 -2.28 23.08
CA TYR A 254 -14.58 -3.38 23.93
C TYR A 254 -15.47 -3.58 25.17
N GLU A 255 -16.01 -2.49 25.72
CA GLU A 255 -16.93 -2.52 26.87
C GLU A 255 -18.35 -2.98 26.51
N SER A 256 -18.67 -3.16 25.22
CA SER A 256 -20.03 -3.42 24.73
C SER A 256 -20.46 -4.89 24.74
N ASP A 257 -19.68 -5.83 25.22
CA ASP A 257 -19.93 -7.29 25.17
C ASP A 257 -20.05 -7.89 23.74
N VAL A 258 -19.94 -7.09 22.67
CA VAL A 258 -19.95 -7.59 21.28
C VAL A 258 -18.59 -8.19 20.97
N PRO A 259 -18.51 -9.44 20.46
CA PRO A 259 -17.22 -10.05 20.09
C PRO A 259 -16.45 -9.22 19.06
N ILE A 260 -15.16 -8.97 19.34
CA ILE A 260 -14.29 -8.21 18.46
C ILE A 260 -13.18 -9.12 17.91
N PHE A 261 -12.94 -9.02 16.59
CA PHE A 261 -11.76 -9.58 15.94
C PHE A 261 -10.97 -8.45 15.25
N ALA A 262 -9.65 -8.47 15.39
CA ALA A 262 -8.80 -7.38 14.92
C ALA A 262 -7.58 -7.89 14.16
N ILE A 263 -7.19 -7.17 13.08
CA ILE A 263 -6.06 -7.50 12.23
C ILE A 263 -5.05 -6.35 12.20
N CYS A 264 -3.75 -6.66 12.37
CA CYS A 264 -2.63 -5.72 12.20
C CYS A 264 -2.86 -4.41 12.97
N LEU A 265 -3.07 -3.26 12.30
CA LEU A 265 -3.34 -1.98 12.95
C LEU A 265 -4.51 -2.07 13.92
N GLY A 266 -5.63 -2.69 13.52
CA GLY A 266 -6.78 -2.87 14.41
C GLY A 266 -6.42 -3.63 15.69
N HIS A 267 -5.57 -4.65 15.61
CA HIS A 267 -5.07 -5.37 16.78
C HIS A 267 -4.17 -4.49 17.66
N GLN A 268 -3.30 -3.67 17.04
CA GLN A 268 -2.44 -2.73 17.77
C GLN A 268 -3.25 -1.65 18.49
N LEU A 269 -4.28 -1.09 17.83
CA LEU A 269 -5.19 -0.11 18.44
C LEU A 269 -5.96 -0.72 19.61
N MET A 270 -6.42 -1.98 19.46
CA MET A 270 -7.10 -2.70 20.53
C MET A 270 -6.18 -2.95 21.74
N ALA A 271 -4.88 -3.18 21.49
CA ALA A 271 -3.90 -3.34 22.57
C ALA A 271 -3.60 -2.03 23.32
N LEU A 272 -3.83 -0.88 22.68
CA LEU A 272 -3.67 0.45 23.27
C LEU A 272 -4.96 0.96 23.95
N ALA A 273 -6.10 0.45 23.55
CA ALA A 273 -7.41 0.74 24.15
C ALA A 273 -7.58 0.08 25.52
#